data_e381667ec729ffe58fb8747737afaa89
#
_entry.id   e381667ec729ffe58fb8747737afaa89
#
_cell.length_a   1.000
_cell.length_b   1.000
_cell.length_c   1.000
_cell.angle_alpha   90.00
_cell.angle_beta   90.00
_cell.angle_gamma   90.00
#
_symmetry.space_group_name_H-M   'P 1'
#
loop_
_entity.id
_entity.type
_entity.pdbx_description
1 polymer ?
#
loop_
_entity_poly.entity_id
_entity_poly.type
_entity_poly.pdbx_seq_one_letter_code
_entity_poly.pdbx_strand_id
1 'polypeptide(L)'
;MKRLESRVAELLGKEAAVLFPSGTMAQQIALRIWCDRRGCSTVGFHPQCHLDVHEERGYEWLHGLRASLLGEQERLATAEDIAGLREPVAAVLLELPQRDLGGRLPPWDDLVASAEAARAGGAAFHLDGARLWQCGPFYDRPLDEIAALFDTVYVSFYKDLLAPAGCILAGPADMVDEARVWLVRHGGRLFTAYTYLLAAERGLDEVLPKLPSFVAHARALGSALDELDDVSVVPSPPHAAMFHLHVRRDADRLSDAALDLAEETKSWVGASWRPSADPSVALTEVSVSEANLHVPVREAVELYAELLGRAA
;
A
#
# COMPACT_ATOMS: atom_id res chain seq x y z
N MET A 1 -1.23 -16.79 17.64
CA MET A 1 -1.64 -16.84 16.24
C MET A 1 -3.16 -16.74 16.10
N LYS A 2 -3.96 -17.75 16.48
CA LYS A 2 -5.44 -17.69 16.32
C LYS A 2 -6.09 -16.40 16.86
N ARG A 3 -5.65 -15.91 18.05
CA ARG A 3 -6.19 -14.67 18.63
C ARG A 3 -5.93 -13.46 17.70
N LEU A 4 -4.74 -13.32 17.15
CA LEU A 4 -4.42 -12.24 16.20
C LEU A 4 -5.22 -12.38 14.91
N GLU A 5 -5.31 -13.59 14.35
CA GLU A 5 -6.11 -13.86 13.15
C GLU A 5 -7.59 -13.50 13.38
N SER A 6 -8.19 -13.92 14.50
CA SER A 6 -9.59 -13.58 14.83
C SER A 6 -9.78 -12.07 15.03
N ARG A 7 -8.85 -11.42 15.74
CA ARG A 7 -8.89 -9.96 15.97
C ARG A 7 -8.87 -9.16 14.65
N VAL A 8 -7.99 -9.55 13.72
CA VAL A 8 -7.90 -8.84 12.44
C VAL A 8 -9.09 -9.17 11.54
N ALA A 9 -9.60 -10.41 11.55
CA ALA A 9 -10.84 -10.74 10.86
C ALA A 9 -12.00 -9.86 11.34
N GLU A 10 -12.15 -9.69 12.66
CA GLU A 10 -13.17 -8.82 13.26
C GLU A 10 -12.98 -7.35 12.85
N LEU A 11 -11.75 -6.80 12.91
CA LEU A 11 -11.43 -5.44 12.50
C LEU A 11 -11.75 -5.15 11.03
N LEU A 12 -11.70 -6.16 10.18
CA LEU A 12 -11.97 -6.07 8.74
C LEU A 12 -13.37 -6.56 8.36
N GLY A 13 -14.19 -6.96 9.32
CA GLY A 13 -15.52 -7.51 9.05
C GLY A 13 -15.51 -8.78 8.19
N LYS A 14 -14.44 -9.61 8.27
CA LYS A 14 -14.28 -10.84 7.48
C LYS A 14 -14.55 -12.09 8.31
N GLU A 15 -14.99 -13.16 7.64
CA GLU A 15 -15.32 -14.44 8.30
C GLU A 15 -14.11 -15.09 8.96
N ALA A 16 -12.95 -15.04 8.30
CA ALA A 16 -11.71 -15.67 8.75
C ALA A 16 -10.48 -14.92 8.27
N ALA A 17 -9.35 -15.24 8.91
CA ALA A 17 -8.05 -14.71 8.53
C ALA A 17 -6.93 -15.71 8.78
N VAL A 18 -5.83 -15.57 8.07
CA VAL A 18 -4.60 -16.36 8.22
C VAL A 18 -3.36 -15.51 8.18
N LEU A 19 -2.43 -15.78 9.10
CA LEU A 19 -1.13 -15.10 9.17
C LEU A 19 -0.16 -15.66 8.15
N PHE A 20 0.50 -14.77 7.43
CA PHE A 20 1.61 -15.05 6.51
C PHE A 20 2.89 -14.33 6.94
N PRO A 21 4.08 -14.86 6.62
CA PRO A 21 5.34 -14.17 6.90
C PRO A 21 5.58 -12.95 6.01
N SER A 22 5.05 -12.94 4.78
CA SER A 22 5.21 -11.84 3.82
C SER A 22 3.96 -11.60 2.99
N GLY A 23 3.76 -10.35 2.56
CA GLY A 23 2.67 -9.94 1.67
C GLY A 23 2.76 -10.58 0.30
N THR A 24 3.96 -10.65 -0.27
CA THR A 24 4.23 -11.32 -1.54
C THR A 24 3.65 -12.73 -1.58
N MET A 25 3.89 -13.51 -0.51
CA MET A 25 3.33 -14.87 -0.41
C MET A 25 1.81 -14.85 -0.29
N ALA A 26 1.26 -14.00 0.57
CA ALA A 26 -0.17 -13.95 0.85
C ALA A 26 -0.99 -13.57 -0.39
N GLN A 27 -0.56 -12.55 -1.12
CA GLN A 27 -1.26 -12.05 -2.30
C GLN A 27 -1.22 -13.03 -3.47
N GLN A 28 -0.06 -13.59 -3.78
CA GLN A 28 0.07 -14.59 -4.84
C GLN A 28 -0.81 -15.82 -4.55
N ILE A 29 -0.88 -16.25 -3.29
CA ILE A 29 -1.75 -17.36 -2.86
C ILE A 29 -3.23 -16.98 -3.00
N ALA A 30 -3.63 -15.78 -2.61
CA ALA A 30 -5.00 -15.31 -2.77
C ALA A 30 -5.43 -15.34 -4.25
N LEU A 31 -4.63 -14.77 -5.13
CA LEU A 31 -4.89 -14.76 -6.58
C LEU A 31 -4.89 -16.18 -7.16
N ARG A 32 -3.97 -17.05 -6.73
CA ARG A 32 -3.93 -18.45 -7.15
C ARG A 32 -5.21 -19.19 -6.79
N ILE A 33 -5.74 -19.03 -5.58
CA ILE A 33 -6.97 -19.69 -5.15
C ILE A 33 -8.16 -19.19 -5.98
N TRP A 34 -8.26 -17.89 -6.23
CA TRP A 34 -9.30 -17.34 -7.09
C TRP A 34 -9.22 -17.87 -8.52
N CYS A 35 -8.01 -18.01 -9.06
CA CYS A 35 -7.78 -18.58 -10.37
C CYS A 35 -8.20 -20.05 -10.45
N ASP A 36 -7.83 -20.86 -9.46
CA ASP A 36 -8.19 -22.28 -9.38
C ASP A 36 -9.73 -22.45 -9.29
N ARG A 37 -10.39 -21.66 -8.44
CA ARG A 37 -11.86 -21.70 -8.25
C ARG A 37 -12.65 -21.28 -9.49
N ARG A 38 -12.08 -20.42 -10.31
CA ARG A 38 -12.75 -19.89 -11.52
C ARG A 38 -12.30 -20.56 -12.81
N GLY A 39 -11.31 -21.44 -12.76
CA GLY A 39 -10.75 -22.09 -13.94
C GLY A 39 -10.15 -21.10 -14.95
N CYS A 40 -9.65 -19.96 -14.45
CA CYS A 40 -9.06 -18.90 -15.24
C CYS A 40 -7.73 -18.46 -14.61
N SER A 41 -6.65 -18.43 -15.40
CA SER A 41 -5.32 -18.05 -14.91
C SER A 41 -4.97 -16.57 -15.06
N THR A 42 -5.91 -15.75 -15.54
CA THR A 42 -5.69 -14.31 -15.74
C THR A 42 -6.24 -13.52 -14.56
N VAL A 43 -5.45 -12.53 -14.11
CA VAL A 43 -5.79 -11.58 -13.04
C VAL A 43 -5.68 -10.16 -13.57
N GLY A 44 -6.62 -9.29 -13.19
CA GLY A 44 -6.61 -7.89 -13.57
C GLY A 44 -5.98 -7.02 -12.48
N PHE A 45 -5.03 -6.15 -12.83
CA PHE A 45 -4.46 -5.18 -11.90
C PHE A 45 -3.79 -4.02 -12.63
N HIS A 46 -3.53 -2.95 -11.88
CA HIS A 46 -2.89 -1.72 -12.39
C HIS A 46 -1.48 -1.98 -12.91
N PRO A 47 -1.01 -1.28 -13.99
CA PRO A 47 0.36 -1.41 -14.51
C PRO A 47 1.48 -1.18 -13.48
N GLN A 48 1.22 -0.37 -12.44
CA GLN A 48 2.12 -0.17 -11.30
C GLN A 48 1.72 -0.99 -10.08
N CYS A 49 1.10 -2.16 -10.26
CA CYS A 49 0.81 -3.07 -9.16
C CYS A 49 2.10 -3.59 -8.54
N HIS A 50 2.14 -3.62 -7.20
CA HIS A 50 3.31 -4.07 -6.45
C HIS A 50 3.81 -5.47 -6.87
N LEU A 51 2.90 -6.38 -7.22
CA LEU A 51 3.23 -7.73 -7.65
C LEU A 51 4.06 -7.78 -8.95
N ASP A 52 3.81 -6.83 -9.85
CA ASP A 52 4.49 -6.77 -11.15
C ASP A 52 5.80 -6.00 -11.06
N VAL A 53 5.79 -4.86 -10.34
CA VAL A 53 6.90 -3.89 -10.32
C VAL A 53 7.95 -4.22 -9.25
N HIS A 54 7.53 -4.80 -8.10
CA HIS A 54 8.39 -4.95 -6.92
C HIS A 54 8.55 -6.39 -6.42
N GLU A 55 7.89 -7.38 -7.06
CA GLU A 55 7.92 -8.79 -6.62
C GLU A 55 8.46 -9.74 -7.70
N GLU A 56 9.22 -9.22 -8.65
CA GLU A 56 9.85 -10.01 -9.72
C GLU A 56 8.83 -10.90 -10.46
N ARG A 57 7.55 -10.47 -10.54
CA ARG A 57 6.47 -11.22 -11.17
C ARG A 57 6.31 -12.64 -10.62
N GLY A 58 6.47 -12.79 -9.31
CA GLY A 58 6.35 -14.09 -8.65
C GLY A 58 5.02 -14.79 -8.92
N TYR A 59 3.92 -14.04 -9.12
CA TYR A 59 2.61 -14.57 -9.52
C TYR A 59 2.67 -15.38 -10.84
N GLU A 60 3.51 -14.97 -11.80
CA GLU A 60 3.70 -15.66 -13.06
C GLU A 60 4.63 -16.88 -12.89
N TRP A 61 5.81 -16.66 -12.32
CA TRP A 61 6.84 -17.69 -12.22
C TRP A 61 6.50 -18.84 -11.27
N LEU A 62 5.85 -18.55 -10.14
CA LEU A 62 5.52 -19.57 -9.13
C LEU A 62 4.14 -20.19 -9.36
N HIS A 63 3.20 -19.45 -9.94
CA HIS A 63 1.80 -19.85 -10.04
C HIS A 63 1.27 -19.97 -11.47
N GLY A 64 2.05 -19.55 -12.48
CA GLY A 64 1.62 -19.56 -13.87
C GLY A 64 0.43 -18.63 -14.15
N LEU A 65 0.27 -17.57 -13.35
CA LEU A 65 -0.80 -16.59 -13.55
C LEU A 65 -0.37 -15.58 -14.62
N ARG A 66 -1.35 -15.01 -15.31
CA ARG A 66 -1.14 -13.97 -16.32
C ARG A 66 -1.78 -12.67 -15.86
N ALA A 67 -1.14 -11.54 -16.15
CA ALA A 67 -1.70 -10.23 -15.90
C ALA A 67 -2.51 -9.72 -17.08
N SER A 68 -3.66 -9.10 -16.79
CA SER A 68 -4.40 -8.21 -17.70
C SER A 68 -4.37 -6.82 -17.06
N LEU A 69 -3.66 -5.89 -17.70
CA LEU A 69 -3.42 -4.57 -17.11
C LEU A 69 -4.66 -3.69 -17.19
N LEU A 70 -4.96 -2.99 -16.07
CA LEU A 70 -6.11 -2.10 -15.91
C LEU A 70 -5.67 -0.64 -16.00
N GLY A 71 -6.21 0.09 -16.98
CA GLY A 71 -6.00 1.52 -17.09
C GLY A 71 -4.58 1.90 -17.56
N GLU A 72 -4.18 3.09 -17.19
CA GLU A 72 -2.93 3.75 -17.58
C GLU A 72 -2.00 3.91 -16.38
N GLN A 73 -0.71 3.99 -16.64
CA GLN A 73 0.33 3.98 -15.61
C GLN A 73 0.25 5.17 -14.64
N GLU A 74 -0.22 6.34 -15.10
CA GLU A 74 -0.16 7.61 -14.36
C GLU A 74 -1.42 7.95 -13.58
N ARG A 75 -2.49 7.15 -13.72
CA ARG A 75 -3.76 7.38 -13.03
C ARG A 75 -4.28 6.12 -12.35
N LEU A 76 -5.14 6.26 -11.37
CA LEU A 76 -5.84 5.13 -10.77
C LEU A 76 -6.68 4.37 -11.81
N ALA A 77 -6.78 3.06 -11.64
CA ALA A 77 -7.73 2.25 -12.39
C ALA A 77 -9.16 2.62 -12.01
N THR A 78 -10.05 2.65 -13.00
CA THR A 78 -11.46 3.02 -12.86
C THR A 78 -12.39 1.83 -13.08
N ALA A 79 -13.67 2.00 -12.78
CA ALA A 79 -14.69 1.01 -13.09
C ALA A 79 -14.80 0.73 -14.60
N GLU A 80 -14.57 1.74 -15.46
CA GLU A 80 -14.55 1.61 -16.91
C GLU A 80 -13.38 0.76 -17.38
N ASP A 81 -12.21 0.90 -16.76
CA ASP A 81 -11.05 0.05 -17.08
C ASP A 81 -11.32 -1.41 -16.74
N ILE A 82 -12.00 -1.67 -15.61
CA ILE A 82 -12.41 -3.02 -15.19
C ILE A 82 -13.46 -3.58 -16.16
N ALA A 83 -14.48 -2.80 -16.48
CA ALA A 83 -15.53 -3.21 -17.40
C ALA A 83 -15.01 -3.39 -18.85
N GLY A 84 -13.97 -2.66 -19.22
CA GLY A 84 -13.32 -2.70 -20.54
C GLY A 84 -12.33 -3.86 -20.73
N LEU A 85 -12.16 -4.75 -19.76
CA LEU A 85 -11.31 -5.94 -19.90
C LEU A 85 -11.72 -6.79 -21.09
N ARG A 86 -10.77 -7.11 -21.96
CA ARG A 86 -11.01 -7.83 -23.21
C ARG A 86 -11.18 -9.34 -23.04
N GLU A 87 -10.72 -9.86 -21.92
CA GLU A 87 -10.81 -11.28 -21.57
C GLU A 87 -11.31 -11.44 -20.14
N PRO A 88 -11.97 -12.55 -19.80
CA PRO A 88 -12.35 -12.85 -18.43
C PRO A 88 -11.13 -12.93 -17.51
N VAL A 89 -11.24 -12.38 -16.32
CA VAL A 89 -10.23 -12.48 -15.26
C VAL A 89 -10.81 -13.19 -14.03
N ALA A 90 -10.00 -13.97 -13.36
CA ALA A 90 -10.41 -14.67 -12.14
C ALA A 90 -10.59 -13.70 -10.96
N ALA A 91 -9.74 -12.70 -10.89
CA ALA A 91 -9.77 -11.67 -9.86
C ALA A 91 -9.30 -10.33 -10.42
N VAL A 92 -9.86 -9.26 -9.88
CA VAL A 92 -9.34 -7.89 -9.99
C VAL A 92 -8.70 -7.52 -8.68
N LEU A 93 -7.45 -7.05 -8.71
CA LEU A 93 -6.72 -6.54 -7.56
C LEU A 93 -6.64 -5.01 -7.64
N LEU A 94 -7.08 -4.33 -6.59
CA LEU A 94 -6.78 -2.92 -6.36
C LEU A 94 -5.89 -2.75 -5.13
N GLU A 95 -5.01 -1.77 -5.18
CA GLU A 95 -4.13 -1.36 -4.09
C GLU A 95 -4.67 -0.12 -3.40
N LEU A 96 -4.86 -0.16 -2.08
CA LEU A 96 -5.30 0.99 -1.29
C LEU A 96 -4.37 1.24 -0.10
N PRO A 97 -3.73 2.42 -0.09
CA PRO A 97 -3.58 3.39 -1.19
C PRO A 97 -2.63 2.86 -2.27
N GLN A 98 -2.78 3.35 -3.52
CA GLN A 98 -1.88 2.99 -4.63
C GLN A 98 -0.52 3.67 -4.42
N ARG A 99 0.47 2.90 -3.98
CA ARG A 99 1.77 3.41 -3.53
C ARG A 99 2.53 4.14 -4.62
N ASP A 100 2.69 3.52 -5.79
CA ASP A 100 3.51 4.07 -6.87
C ASP A 100 2.85 5.27 -7.60
N LEU A 101 1.62 5.60 -7.23
CA LEU A 101 0.95 6.86 -7.57
C LEU A 101 0.93 7.87 -6.41
N GLY A 102 1.88 7.77 -5.49
CA GLY A 102 2.00 8.69 -4.36
C GLY A 102 1.02 8.42 -3.22
N GLY A 103 0.51 7.20 -3.10
CA GLY A 103 -0.47 6.90 -2.06
C GLY A 103 -1.87 7.44 -2.37
N ARG A 104 -2.23 7.54 -3.65
CA ARG A 104 -3.57 7.96 -4.07
C ARG A 104 -4.63 6.94 -3.67
N LEU A 105 -5.80 7.47 -3.30
CA LEU A 105 -7.02 6.73 -3.06
C LEU A 105 -8.10 7.22 -4.03
N PRO A 106 -8.90 6.34 -4.64
CA PRO A 106 -10.06 6.74 -5.43
C PRO A 106 -11.11 7.37 -4.51
N PRO A 107 -11.98 8.27 -5.00
CA PRO A 107 -13.19 8.66 -4.28
C PRO A 107 -14.04 7.43 -3.90
N TRP A 108 -14.85 7.55 -2.84
CA TRP A 108 -15.64 6.42 -2.35
C TRP A 108 -16.58 5.83 -3.42
N ASP A 109 -17.27 6.69 -4.15
CA ASP A 109 -18.23 6.25 -5.17
C ASP A 109 -17.53 5.53 -6.34
N ASP A 110 -16.31 5.96 -6.70
CA ASP A 110 -15.50 5.30 -7.72
C ASP A 110 -15.00 3.93 -7.24
N LEU A 111 -14.67 3.81 -5.93
CA LEU A 111 -14.30 2.53 -5.35
C LEU A 111 -15.49 1.56 -5.33
N VAL A 112 -16.68 2.02 -5.00
CA VAL A 112 -17.93 1.24 -5.06
C VAL A 112 -18.21 0.80 -6.49
N ALA A 113 -18.13 1.72 -7.46
CA ALA A 113 -18.32 1.41 -8.87
C ALA A 113 -17.31 0.36 -9.38
N SER A 114 -16.07 0.44 -8.94
CA SER A 114 -15.02 -0.55 -9.25
C SER A 114 -15.36 -1.95 -8.72
N ALA A 115 -15.89 -2.03 -7.49
CA ALA A 115 -16.35 -3.29 -6.90
C ALA A 115 -17.55 -3.88 -7.68
N GLU A 116 -18.48 -3.03 -8.09
CA GLU A 116 -19.64 -3.44 -8.90
C GLU A 116 -19.19 -3.93 -10.28
N ALA A 117 -18.27 -3.23 -10.94
CA ALA A 117 -17.72 -3.64 -12.23
C ALA A 117 -17.00 -4.99 -12.16
N ALA A 118 -16.19 -5.23 -11.13
CA ALA A 118 -15.53 -6.53 -10.91
C ALA A 118 -16.54 -7.67 -10.74
N ARG A 119 -17.58 -7.46 -9.92
CA ARG A 119 -18.66 -8.44 -9.72
C ARG A 119 -19.46 -8.70 -11.00
N ALA A 120 -19.80 -7.65 -11.74
CA ALA A 120 -20.51 -7.77 -13.02
C ALA A 120 -19.69 -8.56 -14.06
N GLY A 121 -18.37 -8.40 -14.08
CA GLY A 121 -17.43 -9.19 -14.87
C GLY A 121 -17.23 -10.63 -14.37
N GLY A 122 -17.84 -11.00 -13.26
CA GLY A 122 -17.67 -12.32 -12.63
C GLY A 122 -16.29 -12.50 -11.96
N ALA A 123 -15.50 -11.46 -11.76
CA ALA A 123 -14.21 -11.52 -11.08
C ALA A 123 -14.36 -11.43 -9.56
N ALA A 124 -13.47 -12.07 -8.81
CA ALA A 124 -13.30 -11.78 -7.41
C ALA A 124 -12.63 -10.42 -7.26
N PHE A 125 -12.99 -9.66 -6.21
CA PHE A 125 -12.37 -8.38 -5.94
C PHE A 125 -11.42 -8.51 -4.75
N HIS A 126 -10.12 -8.38 -5.00
CA HIS A 126 -9.07 -8.56 -4.01
C HIS A 126 -8.41 -7.22 -3.66
N LEU A 127 -8.26 -6.96 -2.38
CA LEU A 127 -7.59 -5.76 -1.88
C LEU A 127 -6.13 -6.05 -1.52
N ASP A 128 -5.20 -5.39 -2.21
CA ASP A 128 -3.89 -5.10 -1.64
C ASP A 128 -4.03 -3.94 -0.65
N GLY A 129 -4.27 -4.28 0.58
CA GLY A 129 -4.40 -3.35 1.69
C GLY A 129 -3.10 -3.21 2.49
N ALA A 130 -1.95 -3.27 1.83
CA ALA A 130 -0.65 -3.18 2.50
C ALA A 130 -0.54 -2.00 3.48
N ARG A 131 -1.26 -0.90 3.21
CA ARG A 131 -1.41 0.28 4.04
C ARG A 131 -2.88 0.67 4.29
N LEU A 132 -3.78 -0.28 4.25
CA LEU A 132 -5.22 -0.06 4.49
C LEU A 132 -5.50 0.66 5.82
N TRP A 133 -4.67 0.41 6.83
CA TRP A 133 -4.77 1.04 8.15
C TRP A 133 -4.84 2.57 8.12
N GLN A 134 -4.29 3.20 7.06
CA GLN A 134 -4.27 4.66 6.86
C GLN A 134 -5.48 5.21 6.09
N CYS A 135 -6.33 4.34 5.51
CA CYS A 135 -7.34 4.77 4.54
C CYS A 135 -8.61 5.35 5.20
N GLY A 136 -8.89 4.94 6.45
CA GLY A 136 -10.08 5.39 7.19
C GLY A 136 -10.28 6.91 7.20
N PRO A 137 -9.27 7.73 7.52
CA PRO A 137 -9.41 9.20 7.55
C PRO A 137 -9.68 9.85 6.19
N PHE A 138 -9.35 9.21 5.08
CA PHE A 138 -9.67 9.73 3.75
C PHE A 138 -11.14 9.52 3.40
N TYR A 139 -11.66 8.33 3.70
CA TYR A 139 -13.04 7.96 3.40
C TYR A 139 -14.05 8.41 4.46
N ASP A 140 -13.57 8.83 5.64
CA ASP A 140 -14.40 9.03 6.84
C ASP A 140 -15.25 7.78 7.14
N ARG A 141 -14.61 6.60 7.08
CA ARG A 141 -15.25 5.31 7.26
C ARG A 141 -14.37 4.34 8.05
N PRO A 142 -14.98 3.44 8.82
CA PRO A 142 -14.25 2.36 9.49
C PRO A 142 -13.71 1.35 8.48
N LEU A 143 -12.69 0.59 8.91
CA LEU A 143 -11.97 -0.33 8.03
C LEU A 143 -12.81 -1.48 7.51
N ASP A 144 -13.76 -1.96 8.28
CA ASP A 144 -14.70 -3.02 7.90
C ASP A 144 -15.62 -2.60 6.75
N GLU A 145 -16.09 -1.34 6.72
CA GLU A 145 -16.87 -0.82 5.60
C GLU A 145 -16.03 -0.77 4.31
N ILE A 146 -14.78 -0.32 4.39
CA ILE A 146 -13.88 -0.30 3.23
C ILE A 146 -13.61 -1.74 2.78
N ALA A 147 -13.28 -2.62 3.71
CA ALA A 147 -13.00 -4.02 3.44
C ALA A 147 -14.21 -4.78 2.89
N ALA A 148 -15.45 -4.39 3.25
CA ALA A 148 -16.68 -5.02 2.78
C ALA A 148 -16.88 -4.95 1.25
N LEU A 149 -16.24 -4.00 0.57
CA LEU A 149 -16.26 -3.91 -0.89
C LEU A 149 -15.50 -5.05 -1.57
N PHE A 150 -14.58 -5.73 -0.88
CA PHE A 150 -13.68 -6.74 -1.40
C PHE A 150 -14.03 -8.14 -0.91
N ASP A 151 -13.84 -9.15 -1.75
CA ASP A 151 -14.02 -10.56 -1.37
C ASP A 151 -12.88 -11.04 -0.45
N THR A 152 -11.65 -10.63 -0.75
CA THR A 152 -10.48 -10.93 0.07
C THR A 152 -9.62 -9.69 0.27
N VAL A 153 -8.98 -9.60 1.44
CA VAL A 153 -8.19 -8.45 1.88
C VAL A 153 -6.85 -8.93 2.42
N TYR A 154 -5.78 -8.37 1.88
CA TYR A 154 -4.46 -8.47 2.46
C TYR A 154 -4.13 -7.20 3.24
N VAL A 155 -3.54 -7.33 4.44
CA VAL A 155 -3.00 -6.20 5.23
C VAL A 155 -1.65 -6.56 5.83
N SER A 156 -0.72 -5.60 5.84
CA SER A 156 0.61 -5.79 6.43
C SER A 156 0.70 -5.28 7.87
N PHE A 157 1.62 -5.85 8.65
CA PHE A 157 2.01 -5.34 9.97
C PHE A 157 3.35 -4.60 9.96
N TYR A 158 4.19 -4.86 8.96
CA TYR A 158 5.57 -4.37 8.88
C TYR A 158 5.73 -3.01 8.18
N LYS A 159 4.63 -2.42 7.70
CA LYS A 159 4.61 -1.06 7.16
C LYS A 159 4.14 -0.10 8.25
N ASP A 160 2.86 0.16 8.32
CA ASP A 160 2.27 1.16 9.21
C ASP A 160 2.34 0.78 10.69
N LEU A 161 2.27 -0.52 11.01
CA LEU A 161 2.21 -1.01 12.38
C LEU A 161 3.58 -1.41 12.96
N LEU A 162 4.66 -1.14 12.23
CA LEU A 162 6.06 -1.24 12.68
C LEU A 162 6.49 -2.63 13.16
N ALA A 163 5.80 -3.70 12.80
CA ALA A 163 6.25 -5.04 13.06
C ALA A 163 7.43 -5.42 12.14
N PRO A 164 8.36 -6.30 12.54
CA PRO A 164 9.50 -6.69 11.71
C PRO A 164 9.10 -7.52 10.48
N ALA A 165 7.98 -8.22 10.55
CA ALA A 165 7.40 -9.01 9.46
C ALA A 165 5.96 -9.41 9.81
N GLY A 166 5.30 -10.10 8.87
CA GLY A 166 3.97 -10.66 9.06
C GLY A 166 2.87 -9.82 8.46
N CYS A 167 1.88 -10.52 7.95
CA CYS A 167 0.69 -9.94 7.34
C CYS A 167 -0.49 -10.88 7.50
N ILE A 168 -1.68 -10.40 7.20
CA ILE A 168 -2.91 -11.18 7.21
C ILE A 168 -3.50 -11.21 5.80
N LEU A 169 -4.02 -12.38 5.42
CA LEU A 169 -5.01 -12.55 4.39
C LEU A 169 -6.34 -12.90 5.06
N ALA A 170 -7.37 -12.09 4.81
CA ALA A 170 -8.70 -12.23 5.35
C ALA A 170 -9.75 -12.36 4.24
N GLY A 171 -10.82 -13.13 4.50
CA GLY A 171 -11.88 -13.37 3.53
C GLY A 171 -12.85 -14.47 3.96
N PRO A 172 -13.54 -15.13 3.00
CA PRO A 172 -14.40 -16.29 3.27
C PRO A 172 -13.64 -17.41 3.98
N ALA A 173 -14.29 -18.09 4.92
CA ALA A 173 -13.64 -19.11 5.74
C ALA A 173 -13.04 -20.26 4.91
N ASP A 174 -13.74 -20.74 3.91
CA ASP A 174 -13.30 -21.81 3.02
C ASP A 174 -12.07 -21.40 2.19
N MET A 175 -12.01 -20.15 1.75
CA MET A 175 -10.85 -19.59 1.04
C MET A 175 -9.63 -19.48 1.96
N VAL A 176 -9.83 -19.05 3.21
CA VAL A 176 -8.77 -18.97 4.22
C VAL A 176 -8.23 -20.35 4.58
N ASP A 177 -9.07 -21.37 4.62
CA ASP A 177 -8.64 -22.76 4.84
C ASP A 177 -7.77 -23.27 3.69
N GLU A 178 -8.12 -22.99 2.43
CA GLU A 178 -7.25 -23.28 1.29
C GLU A 178 -5.92 -22.52 1.38
N ALA A 179 -5.96 -21.24 1.77
CA ALA A 179 -4.76 -20.42 1.94
C ALA A 179 -3.80 -20.99 3.00
N ARG A 180 -4.32 -21.61 4.07
CA ARG A 180 -3.50 -22.33 5.08
C ARG A 180 -2.74 -23.51 4.47
N VAL A 181 -3.35 -24.23 3.52
CA VAL A 181 -2.67 -25.32 2.80
C VAL A 181 -1.53 -24.77 1.93
N TRP A 182 -1.82 -23.69 1.20
CA TRP A 182 -0.81 -23.03 0.35
C TRP A 182 0.32 -22.42 1.17
N LEU A 183 0.03 -21.83 2.34
CA LEU A 183 1.05 -21.34 3.28
C LEU A 183 2.09 -22.42 3.61
N VAL A 184 1.64 -23.66 3.86
CA VAL A 184 2.55 -24.78 4.15
C VAL A 184 3.35 -25.17 2.90
N ARG A 185 2.71 -25.23 1.72
CA ARG A 185 3.37 -25.58 0.44
C ARG A 185 4.47 -24.59 0.07
N HIS A 186 4.29 -23.31 0.40
CA HIS A 186 5.29 -22.25 0.19
C HIS A 186 6.35 -22.18 1.31
N GLY A 187 6.34 -23.09 2.29
CA GLY A 187 7.27 -23.04 3.41
C GLY A 187 7.02 -21.88 4.39
N GLY A 188 5.89 -21.23 4.30
CA GLY A 188 5.54 -20.06 5.12
C GLY A 188 5.12 -20.41 6.55
N ARG A 189 4.95 -21.71 6.87
CA ARG A 189 4.69 -22.14 8.24
C ARG A 189 5.97 -22.13 9.06
N LEU A 190 6.30 -20.98 9.64
CA LEU A 190 7.47 -20.81 10.48
C LEU A 190 7.33 -21.61 11.79
N PHE A 191 8.42 -22.29 12.19
CA PHE A 191 8.47 -23.02 13.46
C PHE A 191 8.27 -22.08 14.65
N THR A 192 8.88 -20.89 14.58
CA THR A 192 8.81 -19.86 15.62
C THR A 192 8.38 -18.54 15.00
N ALA A 193 7.17 -18.08 15.34
CA ALA A 193 6.59 -16.83 14.82
C ALA A 193 6.19 -15.84 15.93
N TYR A 194 6.52 -16.13 17.20
CA TYR A 194 6.01 -15.34 18.32
C TYR A 194 6.48 -13.87 18.29
N THR A 195 7.69 -13.59 17.79
CA THR A 195 8.22 -12.24 17.66
C THR A 195 7.37 -11.38 16.73
N TYR A 196 6.94 -11.95 15.59
CA TYR A 196 6.04 -11.28 14.64
C TYR A 196 4.65 -11.06 15.24
N LEU A 197 4.15 -12.07 15.96
CA LEU A 197 2.83 -12.01 16.62
C LEU A 197 2.80 -10.92 17.71
N LEU A 198 3.80 -10.87 18.56
CA LEU A 198 3.90 -9.86 19.62
C LEU A 198 4.04 -8.44 19.05
N ALA A 199 4.87 -8.28 18.03
CA ALA A 199 5.04 -6.99 17.37
C ALA A 199 3.77 -6.53 16.66
N ALA A 200 3.05 -7.44 15.97
CA ALA A 200 1.78 -7.14 15.34
C ALA A 200 0.69 -6.74 16.35
N GLU A 201 0.56 -7.48 17.46
CA GLU A 201 -0.38 -7.13 18.54
C GLU A 201 -0.05 -5.75 19.13
N ARG A 202 1.23 -5.48 19.37
CA ARG A 202 1.67 -4.16 19.83
C ARG A 202 1.35 -3.07 18.84
N GLY A 203 1.57 -3.29 17.55
CA GLY A 203 1.23 -2.35 16.48
C GLY A 203 -0.27 -2.03 16.45
N LEU A 204 -1.11 -3.05 16.61
CA LEU A 204 -2.57 -2.88 16.70
C LEU A 204 -3.02 -2.14 17.97
N ASP A 205 -2.31 -2.29 19.08
CA ASP A 205 -2.66 -1.63 20.34
C ASP A 205 -2.13 -0.20 20.43
N GLU A 206 -0.89 0.05 20.01
CA GLU A 206 -0.17 1.30 20.27
C GLU A 206 -0.06 2.21 19.04
N VAL A 207 -0.03 1.66 17.81
CA VAL A 207 0.19 2.43 16.57
C VAL A 207 -1.10 2.68 15.81
N LEU A 208 -1.93 1.66 15.62
CA LEU A 208 -3.18 1.79 14.88
C LEU A 208 -4.05 2.99 15.34
N PRO A 209 -4.25 3.24 16.64
CA PRO A 209 -5.02 4.39 17.10
C PRO A 209 -4.41 5.76 16.76
N LYS A 210 -3.11 5.81 16.44
CA LYS A 210 -2.39 7.05 16.12
C LYS A 210 -2.40 7.37 14.62
N LEU A 211 -2.76 6.43 13.75
CA LEU A 211 -2.71 6.63 12.29
C LEU A 211 -3.51 7.84 11.80
N PRO A 212 -4.68 8.18 12.36
CA PRO A 212 -5.35 9.43 11.96
C PRO A 212 -4.49 10.68 12.18
N SER A 213 -3.67 10.73 13.23
CA SER A 213 -2.76 11.85 13.48
C SER A 213 -1.58 11.87 12.48
N PHE A 214 -1.12 10.70 12.04
CA PHE A 214 -0.09 10.63 11.00
C PHE A 214 -0.62 11.16 9.67
N VAL A 215 -1.85 10.77 9.29
CA VAL A 215 -2.51 11.28 8.07
C VAL A 215 -2.73 12.80 8.16
N ALA A 216 -3.17 13.30 9.31
CA ALA A 216 -3.36 14.74 9.52
C ALA A 216 -2.02 15.51 9.40
N HIS A 217 -0.94 14.98 9.99
CA HIS A 217 0.39 15.58 9.87
C HIS A 217 0.92 15.53 8.43
N ALA A 218 0.73 14.39 7.73
CA ALA A 218 1.11 14.26 6.32
C ALA A 218 0.40 15.29 5.43
N ARG A 219 -0.90 15.51 5.66
CA ARG A 219 -1.67 16.55 4.95
C ARG A 219 -1.12 17.94 5.21
N ALA A 220 -0.86 18.28 6.47
CA ALA A 220 -0.31 19.58 6.83
C ALA A 220 1.09 19.80 6.23
N LEU A 221 1.97 18.78 6.34
CA LEU A 221 3.32 18.83 5.78
C LEU A 221 3.28 18.90 4.24
N GLY A 222 2.51 18.04 3.59
CA GLY A 222 2.40 18.03 2.15
C GLY A 222 1.87 19.34 1.59
N SER A 223 0.80 19.90 2.20
CA SER A 223 0.28 21.21 1.78
C SER A 223 1.33 22.34 1.92
N ALA A 224 2.11 22.35 2.99
CA ALA A 224 3.15 23.35 3.19
C ALA A 224 4.37 23.16 2.27
N LEU A 225 4.72 21.91 1.93
CA LEU A 225 5.79 21.62 0.96
C LEU A 225 5.39 21.99 -0.46
N ASP A 226 4.11 21.84 -0.82
CA ASP A 226 3.58 22.18 -2.16
C ASP A 226 3.61 23.69 -2.45
N GLU A 227 3.82 24.53 -1.42
CA GLU A 227 4.03 25.99 -1.55
C GLU A 227 5.47 26.37 -1.90
N LEU A 228 6.43 25.43 -1.83
CA LEU A 228 7.81 25.70 -2.17
C LEU A 228 8.01 25.74 -3.70
N ASP A 229 8.89 26.64 -4.17
CA ASP A 229 9.24 26.71 -5.58
C ASP A 229 9.86 25.39 -6.08
N ASP A 230 9.51 24.98 -7.31
CA ASP A 230 9.99 23.76 -7.96
C ASP A 230 9.59 22.44 -7.28
N VAL A 231 8.67 22.48 -6.33
CA VAL A 231 8.15 21.31 -5.60
C VAL A 231 6.71 21.02 -6.00
N SER A 232 6.36 19.75 -6.07
CA SER A 232 4.98 19.29 -6.25
C SER A 232 4.72 18.09 -5.37
N VAL A 233 3.63 18.10 -4.63
CA VAL A 233 3.18 17.01 -3.77
C VAL A 233 2.12 16.17 -4.49
N VAL A 234 2.27 14.86 -4.46
CA VAL A 234 1.35 13.94 -5.15
C VAL A 234 0.87 12.83 -4.19
N PRO A 235 -0.44 12.76 -3.93
CA PRO A 235 -1.49 13.74 -4.25
C PRO A 235 -1.40 15.00 -3.36
N SER A 236 -1.98 16.10 -3.81
CA SER A 236 -2.09 17.32 -3.00
C SER A 236 -3.56 17.66 -2.77
N PRO A 237 -4.04 17.72 -1.49
CA PRO A 237 -3.31 17.29 -0.29
C PRO A 237 -3.12 15.76 -0.25
N PRO A 238 -2.17 15.23 0.57
CA PRO A 238 -1.98 13.80 0.76
C PRO A 238 -3.24 13.05 1.20
N HIS A 239 -3.50 11.89 0.61
CA HIS A 239 -4.67 11.06 0.94
C HIS A 239 -4.42 10.16 2.17
N ALA A 240 -3.16 9.77 2.39
CA ALA A 240 -2.71 8.86 3.44
C ALA A 240 -1.54 9.45 4.22
N ALA A 241 -0.94 8.71 5.15
CA ALA A 241 0.28 9.11 5.85
C ALA A 241 1.54 8.95 4.98
N MET A 242 1.38 8.85 3.68
CA MET A 242 2.46 8.85 2.69
C MET A 242 2.06 9.67 1.46
N PHE A 243 3.05 10.21 0.79
CA PHE A 243 2.89 10.94 -0.47
C PHE A 243 4.21 10.96 -1.25
N HIS A 244 4.17 11.29 -2.53
CA HIS A 244 5.37 11.56 -3.31
C HIS A 244 5.68 13.05 -3.33
N LEU A 245 6.96 13.37 -3.20
CA LEU A 245 7.49 14.70 -3.39
C LEU A 245 8.27 14.71 -4.70
N HIS A 246 7.83 15.51 -5.65
CA HIS A 246 8.46 15.73 -6.93
C HIS A 246 9.19 17.07 -6.88
N VAL A 247 10.46 17.10 -7.26
CA VAL A 247 11.30 18.29 -7.21
C VAL A 247 12.02 18.48 -8.53
N ARG A 248 11.94 19.67 -9.09
CA ARG A 248 12.65 20.01 -10.34
C ARG A 248 14.13 20.25 -10.07
N ARG A 249 14.85 19.18 -9.75
CA ARG A 249 16.30 19.13 -9.46
C ARG A 249 16.85 17.78 -9.90
N ASP A 250 18.16 17.69 -9.98
CA ASP A 250 18.88 16.44 -10.20
C ASP A 250 18.78 15.53 -8.97
N ALA A 251 18.49 14.24 -9.18
CA ALA A 251 18.26 13.27 -8.12
C ALA A 251 19.54 12.95 -7.32
N ASP A 252 20.70 12.89 -7.98
CA ASP A 252 21.96 12.57 -7.31
C ASP A 252 22.39 13.74 -6.43
N ARG A 253 22.25 14.99 -6.93
CA ARG A 253 22.52 16.20 -6.13
C ARG A 253 21.63 16.31 -4.90
N LEU A 254 20.33 15.99 -5.03
CA LEU A 254 19.41 15.95 -3.90
C LEU A 254 19.79 14.87 -2.88
N SER A 255 20.23 13.71 -3.36
CA SER A 255 20.66 12.60 -2.49
C SER A 255 21.93 12.98 -1.71
N ASP A 256 22.93 13.56 -2.37
CA ASP A 256 24.16 14.03 -1.72
C ASP A 256 23.87 15.14 -0.70
N ALA A 257 23.07 16.14 -1.10
CA ALA A 257 22.67 17.24 -0.20
C ALA A 257 21.86 16.75 1.01
N ALA A 258 21.03 15.72 0.84
CA ALA A 258 20.28 15.11 1.95
C ALA A 258 21.19 14.40 2.96
N LEU A 259 22.25 13.74 2.48
CA LEU A 259 23.25 13.12 3.34
C LEU A 259 24.04 14.17 4.14
N ASP A 260 24.52 15.20 3.48
CA ASP A 260 25.26 16.30 4.12
C ASP A 260 24.40 16.99 5.18
N LEU A 261 23.14 17.29 4.83
CA LEU A 261 22.19 17.90 5.77
C LEU A 261 21.92 16.99 6.98
N ALA A 262 21.77 15.69 6.76
CA ALA A 262 21.55 14.73 7.83
C ALA A 262 22.78 14.60 8.77
N GLU A 263 23.99 14.66 8.23
CA GLU A 263 25.23 14.66 9.05
C GLU A 263 25.31 15.89 9.95
N GLU A 264 24.94 17.06 9.45
CA GLU A 264 25.00 18.31 10.18
C GLU A 264 23.89 18.48 11.21
N THR A 265 22.64 18.26 10.77
CA THR A 265 21.44 18.55 11.59
C THR A 265 20.94 17.37 12.42
N LYS A 266 21.42 16.16 12.12
CA LYS A 266 20.89 14.89 12.66
C LYS A 266 19.40 14.66 12.29
N SER A 267 18.91 15.34 11.27
CA SER A 267 17.56 15.23 10.76
C SER A 267 17.59 14.64 9.35
N TRP A 268 16.80 13.59 9.13
CA TRP A 268 16.73 12.91 7.83
C TRP A 268 15.55 13.45 7.02
N VAL A 269 15.81 14.16 5.93
CA VAL A 269 14.81 14.70 5.01
C VAL A 269 14.98 14.06 3.64
N GLY A 270 13.96 13.30 3.21
CA GLY A 270 14.01 12.57 1.94
C GLY A 270 14.93 11.34 2.00
N ALA A 271 14.36 10.14 2.02
CA ALA A 271 15.14 8.91 2.23
C ALA A 271 16.02 8.53 1.02
N SER A 272 15.49 8.68 -0.17
CA SER A 272 16.21 8.43 -1.43
C SER A 272 15.52 9.17 -2.56
N TRP A 273 16.31 9.87 -3.34
CA TRP A 273 15.84 10.55 -4.52
C TRP A 273 16.13 9.71 -5.76
N ARG A 274 15.18 9.65 -6.68
CA ARG A 274 15.31 8.94 -7.95
C ARG A 274 14.76 9.79 -9.08
N PRO A 275 15.24 9.66 -10.32
CA PRO A 275 14.61 10.31 -11.45
C PRO A 275 13.14 9.85 -11.59
N SER A 276 12.25 10.77 -11.96
CA SER A 276 10.89 10.44 -12.39
C SER A 276 10.87 10.06 -13.87
N ALA A 277 9.67 9.94 -14.47
CA ALA A 277 9.52 9.76 -15.91
C ALA A 277 10.08 10.98 -16.69
N ASP A 278 10.06 12.17 -16.10
CA ASP A 278 10.81 13.35 -16.57
C ASP A 278 12.18 13.39 -15.87
N PRO A 279 13.30 13.18 -16.57
CA PRO A 279 14.64 13.18 -15.97
C PRO A 279 15.02 14.50 -15.28
N SER A 280 14.35 15.62 -15.58
CA SER A 280 14.56 16.90 -14.91
C SER A 280 13.86 17.01 -13.55
N VAL A 281 13.09 15.99 -13.17
CA VAL A 281 12.32 15.94 -11.95
C VAL A 281 12.75 14.74 -11.12
N ALA A 282 13.26 14.99 -9.94
CA ALA A 282 13.52 13.96 -8.93
C ALA A 282 12.26 13.66 -8.12
N LEU A 283 12.16 12.43 -7.64
CA LEU A 283 11.04 11.91 -6.88
C LEU A 283 11.55 11.22 -5.60
N THR A 284 10.91 11.49 -4.48
CA THR A 284 11.06 10.71 -3.25
C THR A 284 9.70 10.39 -2.62
N GLU A 285 9.61 9.26 -1.91
CA GLU A 285 8.46 8.91 -1.08
C GLU A 285 8.66 9.50 0.32
N VAL A 286 7.69 10.26 0.79
CA VAL A 286 7.61 10.75 2.17
C VAL A 286 6.60 9.90 2.91
N SER A 287 7.04 9.26 4.01
CA SER A 287 6.17 8.49 4.90
C SER A 287 6.19 9.10 6.29
N VAL A 288 5.00 9.39 6.82
CA VAL A 288 4.82 9.99 8.14
C VAL A 288 4.49 8.91 9.17
N SER A 289 5.23 8.92 10.24
CA SER A 289 5.10 8.01 11.37
C SER A 289 5.14 8.79 12.71
N GLU A 290 5.16 8.08 13.82
CA GLU A 290 5.22 8.71 15.15
C GLU A 290 6.42 9.65 15.31
N ALA A 291 7.58 9.31 14.74
CA ALA A 291 8.77 10.14 14.83
C ALA A 291 8.56 11.54 14.21
N ASN A 292 7.81 11.62 13.13
CA ASN A 292 7.55 12.89 12.44
C ASN A 292 6.64 13.82 13.23
N LEU A 293 5.77 13.29 14.12
CA LEU A 293 4.88 14.12 14.95
C LEU A 293 5.64 14.98 15.96
N HIS A 294 6.89 14.63 16.27
CA HIS A 294 7.73 15.42 17.17
C HIS A 294 8.44 16.60 16.48
N VAL A 295 8.37 16.66 15.14
CA VAL A 295 8.95 17.75 14.33
C VAL A 295 7.81 18.65 13.89
N PRO A 296 7.78 19.94 14.30
CA PRO A 296 6.80 20.89 13.81
C PRO A 296 6.84 20.99 12.27
N VAL A 297 5.69 21.08 11.61
CA VAL A 297 5.60 21.17 10.13
C VAL A 297 6.50 22.29 9.60
N ARG A 298 6.50 23.48 10.26
CA ARG A 298 7.35 24.60 9.87
C ARG A 298 8.83 24.22 9.86
N GLU A 299 9.33 23.54 10.89
CA GLU A 299 10.73 23.11 10.99
C GLU A 299 11.07 22.09 9.90
N ALA A 300 10.17 21.14 9.63
CA ALA A 300 10.34 20.19 8.53
C ALA A 300 10.42 20.90 7.17
N VAL A 301 9.56 21.90 6.91
CA VAL A 301 9.59 22.70 5.67
C VAL A 301 10.88 23.49 5.55
N GLU A 302 11.39 24.08 6.65
CA GLU A 302 12.68 24.81 6.66
C GLU A 302 13.84 23.86 6.27
N LEU A 303 13.84 22.61 6.77
CA LEU A 303 14.84 21.59 6.39
C LEU A 303 14.74 21.20 4.91
N TYR A 304 13.54 21.04 4.37
CA TYR A 304 13.37 20.79 2.91
C TYR A 304 13.81 21.98 2.08
N ALA A 305 13.49 23.21 2.48
CA ALA A 305 13.95 24.41 1.78
C ALA A 305 15.48 24.52 1.78
N GLU A 306 16.13 24.19 2.90
CA GLU A 306 17.59 24.14 2.98
C GLU A 306 18.18 23.06 2.07
N LEU A 307 17.61 21.84 2.05
CA LEU A 307 17.99 20.77 1.14
C LEU A 307 17.94 21.24 -0.32
N LEU A 308 16.82 21.88 -0.71
CA LEU A 308 16.65 22.40 -2.08
C LEU A 308 17.69 23.48 -2.44
N GLY A 309 18.05 24.34 -1.48
CA GLY A 309 19.09 25.33 -1.64
C GLY A 309 20.49 24.74 -1.82
N ARG A 310 20.81 23.63 -1.14
CA ARG A 310 22.09 22.92 -1.28
C ARG A 310 22.21 22.17 -2.61
N ALA A 311 21.10 21.69 -3.15
CA ALA A 311 21.03 20.94 -4.41
C ALA A 311 20.83 21.83 -5.66
N ALA A 312 20.89 23.16 -5.53
CA ALA A 312 20.68 24.12 -6.60
C ALA A 312 21.81 24.13 -7.67
#